data_b46d739ecaf98c24a5408a98cb432961
#
_entry.id   b46d739ecaf98c24a5408a98cb432961
#
_cell.length_a   1.000
_cell.length_b   1.000
_cell.length_c   1.000
_cell.angle_alpha   90.00
_cell.angle_beta   90.00
_cell.angle_gamma   90.00
#
_symmetry.space_group_name_H-M   'P 1'
#
loop_
_entity.id
_entity.type
_entity.pdbx_description
1 polymer ?
#
loop_
_entity_poly.entity_id
_entity_poly.type
_entity_poly.pdbx_seq_one_letter_code
_entity_poly.pdbx_strand_id
1 'polypeptide(L)'
;MKENEQILWQRCMDMFRSNVNEQQFATWFSPMRLKSYDAAKKELAVYIPSQFFFEYLEEHFRHLIHVTISRFFGIDVTLLYEVEVADNVTVSQESDSNMVKETAQSSFPANQSPSLAQAVGLPEDLDSQLNVHQSFGNFIEGTSNKLPRSVGQAIAEHPEQMTFNPLFIYGPSGVGKTHLVNAIGLRTKERHPEKRVLYLSAHLFMVQFTDARKRNVFNDFMHFYQSIDMLIVDDMQELSGMTATQNAFFHIFDHLRRNGKQIIMTCDRPPVSLQGMEERLITRFKSGLMAEMEKPEESLRRNILHSIVKHDGLNIPDEVVDYISRNVSNSVRELEGIVHSLLAYSVVYGKDIDLAFAQRILAGRIKVEKKNVTIDQIISCTCEHFKVREEEVFGKSRKASIVTVRQMSMYLAHKHTKLTAGKIGIYVGNRDHATVLHGIKTIDGRLKVDKALQQHLEELEEKLIGKAL
;
A
#
# COMPACT_ATOMS: atom_id res chain seq x y z
N MET A 1 29.13 33.00 -15.60
CA MET A 1 28.03 32.84 -14.63
C MET A 1 27.92 31.41 -14.12
N LYS A 2 27.77 30.40 -14.97
CA LYS A 2 27.65 28.98 -14.54
C LYS A 2 28.81 28.43 -13.69
N GLU A 3 30.03 28.88 -13.91
CA GLU A 3 31.22 28.44 -13.17
C GLU A 3 31.19 28.92 -11.69
N ASN A 4 30.66 30.09 -11.43
CA ASN A 4 30.52 30.65 -10.09
C ASN A 4 29.40 29.96 -9.29
N GLU A 5 28.33 29.54 -9.95
CA GLU A 5 27.19 28.82 -9.36
C GLU A 5 27.60 27.39 -8.91
N GLN A 6 28.39 26.70 -9.73
CA GLN A 6 28.94 25.39 -9.39
C GLN A 6 29.90 25.43 -8.20
N ILE A 7 30.72 26.51 -8.12
CA ILE A 7 31.62 26.70 -6.97
C ILE A 7 30.83 26.94 -5.69
N LEU A 8 29.74 27.75 -5.75
CA LEU A 8 28.88 27.97 -4.60
C LEU A 8 28.18 26.69 -4.17
N TRP A 9 27.68 25.91 -5.14
CA TRP A 9 27.06 24.62 -4.86
C TRP A 9 28.05 23.64 -4.21
N GLN A 10 29.28 23.56 -4.72
CA GLN A 10 30.30 22.72 -4.11
C GLN A 10 30.57 23.10 -2.65
N ARG A 11 30.60 24.39 -2.33
CA ARG A 11 30.74 24.88 -0.96
C ARG A 11 29.53 24.49 -0.08
N CYS A 12 28.32 24.46 -0.64
CA CYS A 12 27.16 23.94 0.08
C CYS A 12 27.35 22.45 0.38
N MET A 13 27.80 21.67 -0.60
CA MET A 13 28.06 20.24 -0.42
C MET A 13 29.14 19.98 0.63
N ASP A 14 30.22 20.75 0.64
CA ASP A 14 31.27 20.69 1.66
C ASP A 14 30.74 21.03 3.07
N MET A 15 29.83 22.01 3.15
CA MET A 15 29.19 22.38 4.40
C MET A 15 28.20 21.31 4.86
N PHE A 16 27.41 20.69 3.98
CA PHE A 16 26.58 19.53 4.31
C PHE A 16 27.46 18.40 4.85
N ARG A 17 28.55 18.06 4.15
CA ARG A 17 29.47 17.00 4.55
C ARG A 17 30.08 17.23 5.92
N SER A 18 30.35 18.48 6.32
CA SER A 18 30.94 18.81 7.63
C SER A 18 29.93 18.78 8.78
N ASN A 19 28.60 18.80 8.48
CA ASN A 19 27.55 18.86 9.50
C ASN A 19 26.74 17.57 9.66
N VAL A 20 26.99 16.55 8.80
CA VAL A 20 26.38 15.23 8.89
C VAL A 20 27.46 14.15 8.86
N ASN A 21 27.12 12.92 9.26
CA ASN A 21 28.09 11.83 9.13
C ASN A 21 28.28 11.43 7.65
N GLU A 22 29.39 10.76 7.34
CA GLU A 22 29.78 10.46 5.96
C GLU A 22 28.73 9.62 5.21
N GLN A 23 28.03 8.76 5.92
CA GLN A 23 26.98 7.91 5.37
C GLN A 23 25.68 8.70 5.10
N GLN A 24 25.29 9.59 6.00
CA GLN A 24 24.16 10.51 5.76
C GLN A 24 24.45 11.41 4.57
N PHE A 25 25.72 11.89 4.46
CA PHE A 25 26.14 12.68 3.30
C PHE A 25 26.03 11.88 2.01
N ALA A 26 26.60 10.67 1.98
CA ALA A 26 26.57 9.81 0.79
C ALA A 26 25.15 9.44 0.36
N THR A 27 24.25 9.23 1.32
CA THR A 27 22.87 8.81 1.05
C THR A 27 21.96 9.97 0.65
N TRP A 28 22.05 11.12 1.34
CA TRP A 28 21.04 12.18 1.23
C TRP A 28 21.50 13.44 0.51
N PHE A 29 22.78 13.75 0.54
CA PHE A 29 23.30 14.98 -0.06
C PHE A 29 24.09 14.72 -1.34
N SER A 30 24.90 13.64 -1.38
CA SER A 30 25.69 13.28 -2.57
C SER A 30 24.85 13.10 -3.84
N PRO A 31 23.63 12.54 -3.80
CA PRO A 31 22.77 12.43 -4.98
C PRO A 31 22.18 13.76 -5.47
N MET A 32 22.17 14.81 -4.62
CA MET A 32 21.62 16.11 -5.00
C MET A 32 22.51 16.80 -6.05
N ARG A 33 21.91 17.32 -7.10
CA ARG A 33 22.64 18.03 -8.18
C ARG A 33 22.06 19.40 -8.44
N LEU A 34 22.91 20.40 -8.59
CA LEU A 34 22.48 21.72 -9.00
C LEU A 34 21.94 21.67 -10.43
N LYS A 35 20.70 22.10 -10.63
CA LYS A 35 20.12 22.29 -11.96
C LYS A 35 20.39 23.69 -12.49
N SER A 36 19.96 24.71 -11.75
CA SER A 36 20.10 26.11 -12.14
C SER A 36 19.93 27.05 -10.94
N TYR A 37 20.50 28.22 -11.04
CA TYR A 37 20.25 29.32 -10.13
C TYR A 37 19.85 30.57 -10.92
N ASP A 38 18.68 31.12 -10.62
CA ASP A 38 18.19 32.37 -11.17
C ASP A 38 18.32 33.50 -10.13
N ALA A 39 19.36 34.30 -10.29
CA ALA A 39 19.64 35.42 -9.38
C ALA A 39 18.58 36.52 -9.43
N ALA A 40 17.84 36.67 -10.54
CA ALA A 40 16.81 37.70 -10.71
C ALA A 40 15.51 37.31 -9.99
N LYS A 41 15.17 36.01 -10.02
CA LYS A 41 14.01 35.45 -9.33
C LYS A 41 14.33 34.95 -7.93
N LYS A 42 15.62 34.83 -7.59
CA LYS A 42 16.13 34.22 -6.36
C LYS A 42 15.68 32.77 -6.20
N GLU A 43 15.68 31.99 -7.27
CA GLU A 43 15.28 30.61 -7.31
C GLU A 43 16.48 29.71 -7.52
N LEU A 44 16.65 28.69 -6.66
CA LEU A 44 17.69 27.65 -6.75
C LEU A 44 17.00 26.31 -7.03
N ALA A 45 17.16 25.78 -8.24
CA ALA A 45 16.63 24.48 -8.61
C ALA A 45 17.67 23.39 -8.42
N VAL A 46 17.28 22.31 -7.74
CA VAL A 46 18.13 21.17 -7.40
C VAL A 46 17.45 19.87 -7.78
N TYR A 47 18.18 18.99 -8.47
CA TYR A 47 17.72 17.65 -8.75
C TYR A 47 17.86 16.75 -7.52
N ILE A 48 16.82 15.95 -7.26
CA ILE A 48 16.79 14.89 -6.25
C ILE A 48 16.30 13.57 -6.86
N PRO A 49 16.68 12.39 -6.32
CA PRO A 49 16.35 11.10 -6.91
C PRO A 49 14.87 10.74 -6.87
N SER A 50 14.13 11.13 -5.81
CA SER A 50 12.73 10.74 -5.64
C SER A 50 11.95 11.68 -4.74
N GLN A 51 10.60 11.55 -4.77
CA GLN A 51 9.69 12.26 -3.86
C GLN A 51 9.98 11.92 -2.38
N PHE A 52 10.33 10.67 -2.09
CA PHE A 52 10.72 10.25 -0.74
C PHE A 52 11.96 11.00 -0.23
N PHE A 53 12.94 11.27 -1.14
CA PHE A 53 14.11 12.11 -0.83
C PHE A 53 13.70 13.50 -0.38
N PHE A 54 12.76 14.13 -1.10
CA PHE A 54 12.22 15.44 -0.73
C PHE A 54 11.61 15.43 0.68
N GLU A 55 10.69 14.49 0.93
CA GLU A 55 9.99 14.39 2.22
C GLU A 55 10.98 14.18 3.38
N TYR A 56 11.95 13.30 3.19
CA TYR A 56 12.96 13.02 4.20
C TYR A 56 13.91 14.21 4.45
N LEU A 57 14.37 14.90 3.38
CA LEU A 57 15.21 16.08 3.50
C LEU A 57 14.49 17.22 4.21
N GLU A 58 13.23 17.47 3.89
CA GLU A 58 12.40 18.49 4.53
C GLU A 58 12.07 18.15 5.98
N GLU A 59 11.82 16.88 6.31
CA GLU A 59 11.50 16.48 7.69
C GLU A 59 12.73 16.50 8.60
N HIS A 60 13.90 16.05 8.13
CA HIS A 60 15.05 15.79 8.98
C HIS A 60 16.19 16.79 8.81
N PHE A 61 16.34 17.40 7.65
CA PHE A 61 17.47 18.29 7.31
C PHE A 61 17.07 19.70 6.88
N ARG A 62 15.78 20.04 6.93
CA ARG A 62 15.26 21.36 6.53
C ARG A 62 16.06 22.52 7.07
N HIS A 63 16.34 22.52 8.37
CA HIS A 63 17.10 23.59 9.01
C HIS A 63 18.54 23.70 8.48
N LEU A 64 19.22 22.56 8.32
CA LEU A 64 20.59 22.51 7.78
C LEU A 64 20.63 22.99 6.33
N ILE A 65 19.70 22.54 5.50
CA ILE A 65 19.58 22.94 4.09
C ILE A 65 19.33 24.44 3.99
N HIS A 66 18.34 24.95 4.72
CA HIS A 66 18.00 26.36 4.70
C HIS A 66 19.15 27.24 5.16
N VAL A 67 19.83 26.93 6.26
CA VAL A 67 20.99 27.69 6.77
C VAL A 67 22.14 27.68 5.77
N THR A 68 22.42 26.53 5.16
CA THR A 68 23.52 26.38 4.21
C THR A 68 23.23 27.16 2.93
N ILE A 69 22.04 27.04 2.34
CA ILE A 69 21.65 27.76 1.12
C ILE A 69 21.62 29.25 1.36
N SER A 70 21.00 29.71 2.46
CA SER A 70 20.95 31.13 2.82
C SER A 70 22.35 31.75 2.96
N ARG A 71 23.32 30.96 3.43
CA ARG A 71 24.70 31.43 3.60
C ARG A 71 25.46 31.65 2.31
N PHE A 72 25.22 30.84 1.28
CA PHE A 72 25.99 30.88 0.03
C PHE A 72 25.22 31.54 -1.13
N PHE A 73 23.90 31.43 -1.17
CA PHE A 73 23.06 31.96 -2.23
C PHE A 73 22.23 33.19 -1.81
N GLY A 74 22.07 33.42 -0.49
CA GLY A 74 21.31 34.57 0.07
C GLY A 74 20.09 34.17 0.88
N ILE A 75 19.66 35.08 1.78
CA ILE A 75 18.61 34.81 2.78
C ILE A 75 17.21 34.62 2.14
N ASP A 76 16.98 35.23 0.96
CA ASP A 76 15.67 35.23 0.30
C ASP A 76 15.61 34.25 -0.88
N VAL A 77 16.47 33.21 -0.93
CA VAL A 77 16.49 32.25 -2.03
C VAL A 77 15.46 31.17 -1.77
N THR A 78 14.57 30.96 -2.73
CA THR A 78 13.62 29.86 -2.77
C THR A 78 14.28 28.63 -3.36
N LEU A 79 14.26 27.51 -2.62
CA LEU A 79 14.77 26.22 -3.08
C LEU A 79 13.66 25.45 -3.78
N LEU A 80 13.91 25.07 -5.03
CA LEU A 80 13.02 24.25 -5.85
C LEU A 80 13.63 22.86 -6.00
N TYR A 81 12.91 21.84 -5.61
CA TYR A 81 13.33 20.47 -5.82
C TYR A 81 12.69 19.92 -7.08
N GLU A 82 13.50 19.29 -7.91
CA GLU A 82 13.04 18.57 -9.09
C GLU A 82 13.47 17.10 -8.99
N VAL A 83 12.50 16.22 -9.18
CA VAL A 83 12.78 14.78 -9.18
C VAL A 83 13.36 14.39 -10.54
N GLU A 84 14.56 13.80 -10.55
CA GLU A 84 15.19 13.27 -11.76
C GLU A 84 14.47 11.97 -12.17
N VAL A 85 13.44 12.09 -13.00
CA VAL A 85 12.81 10.94 -13.64
C VAL A 85 13.62 10.60 -14.89
N ALA A 86 14.12 9.39 -14.98
CA ALA A 86 14.74 8.88 -16.21
C ALA A 86 13.64 8.84 -17.29
N ASP A 87 13.70 9.76 -18.23
CA ASP A 87 12.79 10.10 -19.32
C ASP A 87 11.68 11.14 -19.00
N ASN A 88 12.07 12.44 -19.22
CA ASN A 88 11.23 13.55 -19.65
C ASN A 88 9.88 13.83 -18.96
N VAL A 89 9.83 14.07 -17.66
CA VAL A 89 8.82 14.97 -17.08
C VAL A 89 9.41 15.72 -15.88
N THR A 90 9.49 17.03 -15.96
CA THR A 90 9.98 17.92 -14.90
C THR A 90 8.81 18.33 -14.02
N VAL A 91 8.82 17.98 -12.75
CA VAL A 91 7.86 18.47 -11.75
C VAL A 91 8.60 19.40 -10.79
N SER A 92 8.18 20.65 -10.72
CA SER A 92 8.74 21.65 -9.81
C SER A 92 7.88 21.74 -8.55
N GLN A 93 8.47 21.57 -7.38
CA GLN A 93 7.82 21.83 -6.10
C GLN A 93 8.55 22.99 -5.37
N GLU A 94 7.78 23.95 -4.93
CA GLU A 94 8.29 25.10 -4.19
C GLU A 94 8.28 24.81 -2.68
N SER A 95 9.41 25.08 -2.02
CA SER A 95 9.45 25.12 -0.56
C SER A 95 9.01 26.50 -0.08
N ASP A 96 7.87 26.58 0.58
CA ASP A 96 7.38 27.82 1.21
C ASP A 96 8.32 28.33 2.30
N SER A 97 9.16 29.29 1.96
CA SER A 97 10.04 30.00 2.89
C SER A 97 9.47 31.35 3.33
N ASN A 98 8.21 31.38 3.78
CA ASN A 98 7.68 32.56 4.47
C ASN A 98 6.71 32.11 5.57
N MET A 99 7.20 31.97 6.79
CA MET A 99 6.49 32.39 8.00
C MET A 99 7.36 32.19 9.26
N VAL A 100 7.98 33.25 9.69
CA VAL A 100 8.25 33.44 11.12
C VAL A 100 7.60 34.75 11.53
N LYS A 101 6.39 34.69 12.06
CA LYS A 101 5.92 35.55 13.15
C LYS A 101 4.82 34.82 13.92
N GLU A 102 5.11 34.68 15.20
CA GLU A 102 4.32 34.20 16.31
C GLU A 102 2.80 34.34 16.19
N THR A 103 2.05 33.26 16.45
CA THR A 103 1.28 33.16 17.72
C THR A 103 0.66 31.76 17.81
N ALA A 104 0.83 31.13 18.96
CA ALA A 104 0.21 29.89 19.33
C ALA A 104 -1.32 30.00 19.30
N GLN A 105 -1.97 29.26 18.38
CA GLN A 105 -3.32 28.74 18.58
C GLN A 105 -3.51 27.55 17.62
N SER A 106 -3.84 26.41 18.19
CA SER A 106 -4.16 25.18 17.54
C SER A 106 -5.30 25.35 16.54
N SER A 107 -4.99 25.32 15.24
CA SER A 107 -5.98 25.09 14.20
C SER A 107 -5.26 24.39 13.06
N PHE A 108 -5.70 23.16 12.78
CA PHE A 108 -5.32 22.42 11.58
C PHE A 108 -5.54 23.32 10.35
N PRO A 109 -4.59 23.40 9.39
CA PRO A 109 -4.85 24.10 8.14
C PRO A 109 -5.96 23.34 7.44
N ALA A 110 -7.12 23.96 7.33
CA ALA A 110 -8.15 23.52 6.40
C ALA A 110 -7.52 23.60 5.00
N ASN A 111 -7.26 22.45 4.39
CA ASN A 111 -7.08 22.36 2.95
C ASN A 111 -8.24 23.14 2.32
N GLN A 112 -7.94 24.23 1.67
CA GLN A 112 -8.91 24.95 0.85
C GLN A 112 -9.29 24.02 -0.30
N SER A 113 -10.33 23.21 -0.08
CA SER A 113 -11.05 22.62 -1.19
C SER A 113 -11.47 23.76 -2.09
N PRO A 114 -11.19 23.73 -3.41
CA PRO A 114 -11.66 24.77 -4.33
C PRO A 114 -13.15 24.92 -4.09
N SER A 115 -13.62 26.14 -3.86
CA SER A 115 -15.04 26.38 -3.61
C SER A 115 -15.80 25.90 -4.84
N LEU A 116 -16.87 25.11 -4.65
CA LEU A 116 -17.75 24.65 -5.73
C LEU A 116 -18.22 25.81 -6.63
N ALA A 117 -18.32 27.02 -6.07
CA ALA A 117 -18.63 28.23 -6.83
C ALA A 117 -17.56 28.65 -7.87
N GLN A 118 -16.28 28.32 -7.63
CA GLN A 118 -15.20 28.51 -8.63
C GLN A 118 -15.21 27.43 -9.71
N ALA A 119 -15.75 26.24 -9.42
CA ALA A 119 -15.88 25.16 -10.40
C ALA A 119 -17.06 25.31 -11.37
N VAL A 120 -18.07 26.14 -11.03
CA VAL A 120 -19.27 26.37 -11.87
C VAL A 120 -19.07 27.49 -12.90
N GLY A 121 -18.08 28.33 -12.72
CA GLY A 121 -17.74 29.41 -13.65
C GLY A 121 -16.51 29.09 -14.48
N LEU A 122 -16.60 28.08 -15.36
CA LEU A 122 -15.60 27.79 -16.40
C LEU A 122 -14.15 28.12 -16.07
N PRO A 123 -13.33 27.15 -15.85
CA PRO A 123 -12.04 27.16 -16.52
C PRO A 123 -11.91 25.92 -17.41
N GLU A 124 -11.21 26.12 -18.50
CA GLU A 124 -10.73 25.08 -19.39
C GLU A 124 -9.84 24.03 -18.66
N ASP A 125 -9.48 24.26 -17.40
CA ASP A 125 -8.56 23.46 -16.60
C ASP A 125 -9.23 22.92 -15.33
N LEU A 126 -9.83 21.73 -15.45
CA LEU A 126 -10.28 20.96 -14.30
C LEU A 126 -9.07 20.33 -13.60
N ASP A 127 -8.83 20.67 -12.33
CA ASP A 127 -7.90 19.89 -11.50
C ASP A 127 -8.39 18.45 -11.38
N SER A 128 -7.71 17.56 -12.06
CA SER A 128 -8.07 16.14 -12.13
C SER A 128 -7.79 15.37 -10.84
N GLN A 129 -7.05 15.94 -9.88
CA GLN A 129 -6.60 15.34 -8.62
C GLN A 129 -5.86 13.99 -8.79
N LEU A 130 -5.28 13.76 -9.96
CA LEU A 130 -4.51 12.57 -10.28
C LEU A 130 -3.10 12.66 -9.71
N ASN A 131 -2.62 11.56 -9.14
CA ASN A 131 -1.25 11.45 -8.68
C ASN A 131 -0.32 11.14 -9.86
N VAL A 132 0.47 12.13 -10.29
CA VAL A 132 1.40 12.02 -11.44
C VAL A 132 2.46 10.94 -11.29
N HIS A 133 2.76 10.52 -10.06
CA HIS A 133 3.73 9.46 -9.77
C HIS A 133 3.15 8.05 -9.93
N GLN A 134 1.85 7.90 -10.17
CA GLN A 134 1.16 6.61 -10.31
C GLN A 134 0.76 6.37 -11.76
N SER A 135 1.72 6.05 -12.63
CA SER A 135 1.52 5.82 -14.06
C SER A 135 1.59 4.33 -14.44
N PHE A 136 1.19 3.99 -15.68
CA PHE A 136 1.42 2.65 -16.22
C PHE A 136 2.90 2.29 -16.36
N GLY A 137 3.79 3.29 -16.44
CA GLY A 137 5.24 3.08 -16.57
C GLY A 137 5.87 2.43 -15.35
N ASN A 138 5.37 2.76 -14.17
CA ASN A 138 5.84 2.19 -12.90
C ASN A 138 4.86 1.19 -12.26
N PHE A 139 3.76 0.85 -12.96
CA PHE A 139 2.85 -0.21 -12.55
C PHE A 139 3.35 -1.56 -13.06
N ILE A 140 3.92 -2.37 -12.18
CA ILE A 140 4.50 -3.66 -12.55
C ILE A 140 3.39 -4.69 -12.80
N GLU A 141 3.43 -5.31 -13.99
CA GLU A 141 2.48 -6.35 -14.40
C GLU A 141 2.89 -7.71 -13.82
N GLY A 142 1.90 -8.46 -13.35
CA GLY A 142 1.99 -9.86 -12.95
C GLY A 142 0.68 -10.58 -13.23
N THR A 143 0.61 -11.89 -12.91
CA THR A 143 -0.60 -12.70 -13.17
C THR A 143 -1.81 -12.16 -12.40
N SER A 144 -1.61 -11.70 -11.16
CA SER A 144 -2.65 -11.22 -10.25
C SER A 144 -3.30 -9.89 -10.65
N ASN A 145 -2.68 -9.10 -11.52
CA ASN A 145 -3.16 -7.77 -11.92
C ASN A 145 -3.26 -7.57 -13.45
N LYS A 146 -2.97 -8.60 -14.23
CA LYS A 146 -2.92 -8.52 -15.69
C LYS A 146 -4.24 -8.10 -16.33
N LEU A 147 -5.35 -8.73 -15.91
CA LEU A 147 -6.67 -8.40 -16.46
C LEU A 147 -7.08 -6.94 -16.18
N PRO A 148 -7.10 -6.45 -14.93
CA PRO A 148 -7.48 -5.07 -14.66
C PRO A 148 -6.53 -4.06 -15.32
N ARG A 149 -5.22 -4.36 -15.43
CA ARG A 149 -4.25 -3.52 -16.12
C ARG A 149 -4.55 -3.42 -17.62
N SER A 150 -4.74 -4.57 -18.30
CA SER A 150 -5.02 -4.58 -19.73
C SER A 150 -6.31 -3.88 -20.09
N VAL A 151 -7.37 -4.08 -19.29
CA VAL A 151 -8.64 -3.38 -19.44
C VAL A 151 -8.48 -1.88 -19.20
N GLY A 152 -7.74 -1.51 -18.15
CA GLY A 152 -7.45 -0.10 -17.84
C GLY A 152 -6.71 0.61 -18.97
N GLN A 153 -5.74 -0.06 -19.61
CA GLN A 153 -5.07 0.47 -20.80
C GLN A 153 -6.03 0.64 -21.99
N ALA A 154 -6.90 -0.34 -22.24
CA ALA A 154 -7.89 -0.25 -23.33
C ALA A 154 -8.86 0.92 -23.11
N ILE A 155 -9.32 1.15 -21.87
CA ILE A 155 -10.18 2.29 -21.52
C ILE A 155 -9.42 3.62 -21.71
N ALA A 156 -8.16 3.68 -21.31
CA ALA A 156 -7.36 4.90 -21.43
C ALA A 156 -7.06 5.29 -22.89
N GLU A 157 -6.89 4.31 -23.77
CA GLU A 157 -6.67 4.53 -25.21
C GLU A 157 -8.00 4.85 -25.94
N HIS A 158 -9.13 4.29 -25.49
CA HIS A 158 -10.44 4.43 -26.13
C HIS A 158 -11.56 4.67 -25.12
N PRO A 159 -11.58 5.82 -24.42
CA PRO A 159 -12.54 6.09 -23.36
C PRO A 159 -14.00 6.22 -23.84
N GLU A 160 -14.22 6.36 -25.14
CA GLU A 160 -15.55 6.36 -25.77
C GLU A 160 -16.16 4.96 -25.95
N GLN A 161 -15.34 3.90 -25.85
CA GLN A 161 -15.83 2.54 -25.97
C GLN A 161 -16.51 2.08 -24.67
N MET A 162 -17.82 1.87 -24.72
CA MET A 162 -18.64 1.52 -23.56
C MET A 162 -18.54 0.06 -23.11
N THR A 163 -17.68 -0.75 -23.74
CA THR A 163 -17.58 -2.19 -23.48
C THR A 163 -17.28 -2.52 -22.03
N PHE A 164 -16.47 -1.68 -21.38
CA PHE A 164 -16.03 -1.88 -19.99
C PHE A 164 -16.56 -0.77 -19.05
N ASN A 165 -17.78 -0.29 -19.27
CA ASN A 165 -18.35 0.79 -18.47
C ASN A 165 -19.62 0.32 -17.70
N PRO A 166 -19.63 0.41 -16.37
CA PRO A 166 -18.52 0.83 -15.51
C PRO A 166 -17.41 -0.22 -15.41
N LEU A 167 -16.19 0.22 -15.09
CA LEU A 167 -15.12 -0.66 -14.61
C LEU A 167 -15.13 -0.65 -13.08
N PHE A 168 -15.28 -1.81 -12.46
CA PHE A 168 -15.25 -1.99 -11.02
C PHE A 168 -14.07 -2.88 -10.64
N ILE A 169 -13.01 -2.28 -10.06
CA ILE A 169 -11.79 -2.96 -9.63
C ILE A 169 -11.91 -3.26 -8.14
N TYR A 170 -11.80 -4.52 -7.76
CA TYR A 170 -11.86 -4.89 -6.34
C TYR A 170 -10.71 -5.83 -5.96
N GLY A 171 -10.42 -5.88 -4.66
CA GLY A 171 -9.39 -6.74 -4.11
C GLY A 171 -8.83 -6.21 -2.79
N PRO A 172 -8.01 -6.98 -2.09
CA PRO A 172 -7.49 -6.61 -0.78
C PRO A 172 -6.83 -5.22 -0.74
N SER A 173 -6.72 -4.63 0.44
CA SER A 173 -6.02 -3.36 0.59
C SER A 173 -4.53 -3.49 0.23
N GLY A 174 -3.98 -2.46 -0.41
CA GLY A 174 -2.54 -2.39 -0.72
C GLY A 174 -2.07 -3.24 -1.90
N VAL A 175 -2.97 -3.75 -2.77
CA VAL A 175 -2.59 -4.51 -3.99
C VAL A 175 -2.31 -3.63 -5.21
N GLY A 176 -2.49 -2.29 -5.10
CA GLY A 176 -2.23 -1.34 -6.18
C GLY A 176 -3.47 -0.82 -6.94
N LYS A 177 -4.69 -0.96 -6.39
CA LYS A 177 -5.93 -0.45 -7.02
C LYS A 177 -5.87 1.04 -7.31
N THR A 178 -5.54 1.84 -6.31
CA THR A 178 -5.38 3.30 -6.42
C THR A 178 -4.34 3.69 -7.47
N HIS A 179 -3.20 2.99 -7.51
CA HIS A 179 -2.18 3.20 -8.52
C HIS A 179 -2.73 2.96 -9.93
N LEU A 180 -3.42 1.84 -10.13
CA LEU A 180 -3.98 1.50 -11.43
C LEU A 180 -4.98 2.53 -11.94
N VAL A 181 -5.89 3.00 -11.08
CA VAL A 181 -6.90 3.98 -11.52
C VAL A 181 -6.31 5.36 -11.78
N ASN A 182 -5.27 5.77 -11.04
CA ASN A 182 -4.50 6.96 -11.36
C ASN A 182 -3.78 6.81 -12.71
N ALA A 183 -3.14 5.66 -12.96
CA ALA A 183 -2.48 5.38 -14.24
C ALA A 183 -3.46 5.44 -15.42
N ILE A 184 -4.69 4.94 -15.27
CA ILE A 184 -5.75 5.04 -16.28
C ILE A 184 -6.09 6.52 -16.53
N GLY A 185 -6.34 7.29 -15.47
CA GLY A 185 -6.67 8.71 -15.57
C GLY A 185 -5.58 9.54 -16.24
N LEU A 186 -4.32 9.35 -15.82
CA LEU A 186 -3.16 10.03 -16.41
C LEU A 186 -3.03 9.69 -17.90
N ARG A 187 -3.09 8.41 -18.26
CA ARG A 187 -2.98 7.99 -19.65
C ARG A 187 -4.12 8.50 -20.49
N THR A 188 -5.33 8.60 -19.94
CA THR A 188 -6.48 9.21 -20.64
C THR A 188 -6.22 10.69 -20.92
N LYS A 189 -5.73 11.46 -19.94
CA LYS A 189 -5.38 12.87 -20.13
C LYS A 189 -4.24 13.08 -21.13
N GLU A 190 -3.24 12.21 -21.15
CA GLU A 190 -2.17 12.23 -22.13
C GLU A 190 -2.67 12.04 -23.57
N ARG A 191 -3.61 11.10 -23.77
CA ARG A 191 -4.13 10.75 -25.09
C ARG A 191 -5.30 11.62 -25.54
N HIS A 192 -6.10 12.10 -24.59
CA HIS A 192 -7.33 12.86 -24.78
C HIS A 192 -7.34 14.08 -23.87
N PRO A 193 -6.49 15.10 -24.12
CA PRO A 193 -6.37 16.30 -23.27
C PRO A 193 -7.68 17.06 -23.09
N GLU A 194 -8.59 16.97 -24.06
CA GLU A 194 -9.90 17.59 -24.06
C GLU A 194 -10.89 16.97 -23.09
N LYS A 195 -10.63 15.71 -22.63
CA LYS A 195 -11.52 15.00 -21.71
C LYS A 195 -11.39 15.53 -20.29
N ARG A 196 -12.53 15.75 -19.68
CA ARG A 196 -12.62 16.12 -18.26
C ARG A 196 -12.53 14.86 -17.40
N VAL A 197 -11.31 14.56 -16.93
CA VAL A 197 -11.02 13.41 -16.06
C VAL A 197 -10.96 13.89 -14.61
N LEU A 198 -11.73 13.26 -13.73
CA LEU A 198 -11.72 13.55 -12.29
C LEU A 198 -11.50 12.28 -11.49
N TYR A 199 -10.47 12.30 -10.64
CA TYR A 199 -10.23 11.30 -9.60
C TYR A 199 -10.62 11.86 -8.23
N LEU A 200 -11.27 11.06 -7.41
CA LEU A 200 -11.51 11.36 -5.99
C LEU A 200 -11.76 10.08 -5.19
N SER A 201 -11.54 10.17 -3.88
CA SER A 201 -12.00 9.10 -2.97
C SER A 201 -13.50 9.23 -2.70
N ALA A 202 -14.16 8.11 -2.40
CA ALA A 202 -15.56 8.11 -1.97
C ALA A 202 -15.78 8.96 -0.70
N HIS A 203 -14.78 9.03 0.17
CA HIS A 203 -14.78 9.93 1.32
C HIS A 203 -14.85 11.42 0.92
N LEU A 204 -13.99 11.85 -0.01
CA LEU A 204 -14.00 13.23 -0.50
C LEU A 204 -15.33 13.58 -1.18
N PHE A 205 -15.90 12.64 -1.95
CA PHE A 205 -17.24 12.80 -2.51
C PHE A 205 -18.29 13.05 -1.44
N MET A 206 -18.27 12.28 -0.35
CA MET A 206 -19.18 12.44 0.79
C MET A 206 -19.02 13.80 1.47
N VAL A 207 -17.76 14.26 1.68
CA VAL A 207 -17.48 15.59 2.26
C VAL A 207 -18.03 16.69 1.37
N GLN A 208 -17.74 16.66 0.07
CA GLN A 208 -18.24 17.67 -0.90
C GLN A 208 -19.78 17.67 -1.00
N PHE A 209 -20.41 16.49 -0.99
CA PHE A 209 -21.87 16.36 -0.95
C PHE A 209 -22.44 17.02 0.30
N THR A 210 -21.87 16.75 1.46
CA THR A 210 -22.32 17.28 2.73
C THR A 210 -22.21 18.81 2.77
N ASP A 211 -21.12 19.34 2.26
CA ASP A 211 -20.86 20.79 2.19
C ASP A 211 -21.81 21.47 1.19
N ALA A 212 -22.04 20.87 0.03
CA ALA A 212 -23.00 21.37 -0.95
C ALA A 212 -24.42 21.45 -0.38
N ARG A 213 -24.80 20.45 0.43
CA ARG A 213 -26.09 20.45 1.16
C ARG A 213 -26.17 21.56 2.20
N LYS A 214 -25.13 21.74 3.02
CA LYS A 214 -25.07 22.79 4.05
C LYS A 214 -25.13 24.20 3.44
N ARG A 215 -24.50 24.39 2.28
CA ARG A 215 -24.45 25.69 1.58
C ARG A 215 -25.61 25.93 0.62
N ASN A 216 -26.58 24.99 0.50
CA ASN A 216 -27.69 25.05 -0.44
C ASN A 216 -27.28 25.17 -1.93
N VAL A 217 -26.11 24.66 -2.31
CA VAL A 217 -25.57 24.62 -3.68
C VAL A 217 -25.59 23.21 -4.27
N PHE A 218 -26.56 22.42 -3.90
CA PHE A 218 -26.66 21.00 -4.31
C PHE A 218 -26.85 20.85 -5.84
N ASN A 219 -27.55 21.76 -6.49
CA ASN A 219 -27.72 21.72 -7.94
C ASN A 219 -26.39 21.92 -8.66
N ASP A 220 -25.55 22.87 -8.20
CA ASP A 220 -24.23 23.13 -8.77
C ASP A 220 -23.30 21.92 -8.60
N PHE A 221 -23.34 21.28 -7.43
CA PHE A 221 -22.65 20.02 -7.18
C PHE A 221 -23.07 18.93 -8.20
N MET A 222 -24.38 18.75 -8.43
CA MET A 222 -24.87 17.77 -9.41
C MET A 222 -24.41 18.10 -10.83
N HIS A 223 -24.53 19.36 -11.27
CA HIS A 223 -24.09 19.81 -12.59
C HIS A 223 -22.59 19.62 -12.79
N PHE A 224 -21.79 19.93 -11.78
CA PHE A 224 -20.34 19.72 -11.83
C PHE A 224 -20.00 18.25 -12.14
N TYR A 225 -20.51 17.31 -11.36
CA TYR A 225 -20.21 15.89 -11.58
C TYR A 225 -20.80 15.36 -12.91
N GLN A 226 -21.95 15.86 -13.33
CA GLN A 226 -22.56 15.49 -14.60
C GLN A 226 -21.78 15.97 -15.83
N SER A 227 -20.91 16.97 -15.67
CA SER A 227 -20.07 17.50 -16.74
C SER A 227 -18.75 16.75 -16.96
N ILE A 228 -18.45 15.75 -16.12
CA ILE A 228 -17.23 14.94 -16.19
C ILE A 228 -17.31 13.91 -17.31
N ASP A 229 -16.22 13.68 -18.04
CA ASP A 229 -16.14 12.68 -19.10
C ASP A 229 -15.65 11.32 -18.59
N MET A 230 -14.73 11.34 -17.63
CA MET A 230 -14.27 10.14 -16.93
C MET A 230 -14.26 10.39 -15.43
N LEU A 231 -15.12 9.69 -14.70
CA LEU A 231 -15.21 9.76 -13.24
C LEU A 231 -14.54 8.54 -12.61
N ILE A 232 -13.50 8.78 -11.81
CA ILE A 232 -12.77 7.75 -11.06
C ILE A 232 -13.07 7.94 -9.57
N VAL A 233 -13.70 6.93 -8.95
CA VAL A 233 -14.03 6.97 -7.52
C VAL A 233 -13.32 5.83 -6.80
N ASP A 234 -12.40 6.20 -5.92
CA ASP A 234 -11.61 5.24 -5.15
C ASP A 234 -12.28 4.93 -3.81
N ASP A 235 -12.13 3.68 -3.35
CA ASP A 235 -12.60 3.19 -2.06
C ASP A 235 -14.12 3.32 -1.83
N MET A 236 -14.93 2.79 -2.75
CA MET A 236 -16.39 2.83 -2.72
C MET A 236 -17.02 2.29 -1.44
N GLN A 237 -16.34 1.41 -0.68
CA GLN A 237 -16.83 0.90 0.61
C GLN A 237 -17.08 2.01 1.64
N GLU A 238 -16.48 3.18 1.51
CA GLU A 238 -16.67 4.31 2.43
C GLU A 238 -18.06 4.96 2.32
N LEU A 239 -18.79 4.72 1.22
CA LEU A 239 -20.17 5.16 1.11
C LEU A 239 -21.16 4.25 1.86
N SER A 240 -20.72 3.12 2.41
CA SER A 240 -21.59 2.19 3.14
C SER A 240 -22.33 2.87 4.29
N GLY A 241 -23.66 2.70 4.35
CA GLY A 241 -24.51 3.32 5.36
C GLY A 241 -24.89 4.80 5.11
N MET A 242 -24.30 5.44 4.10
CA MET A 242 -24.53 6.87 3.81
C MET A 242 -25.65 7.07 2.77
N THR A 243 -26.88 6.70 3.09
CA THR A 243 -28.03 6.65 2.17
C THR A 243 -28.21 7.91 1.32
N ALA A 244 -28.12 9.11 1.93
CA ALA A 244 -28.30 10.36 1.20
C ALA A 244 -27.19 10.59 0.15
N THR A 245 -25.94 10.27 0.48
CA THR A 245 -24.80 10.36 -0.44
C THR A 245 -24.90 9.32 -1.54
N GLN A 246 -25.31 8.08 -1.19
CA GLN A 246 -25.55 7.01 -2.17
C GLN A 246 -26.62 7.40 -3.18
N ASN A 247 -27.69 8.08 -2.75
CA ASN A 247 -28.72 8.61 -3.63
C ASN A 247 -28.17 9.63 -4.63
N ALA A 248 -27.38 10.59 -4.17
CA ALA A 248 -26.74 11.57 -5.05
C ALA A 248 -25.81 10.89 -6.04
N PHE A 249 -24.95 9.98 -5.57
CA PHE A 249 -24.04 9.21 -6.43
C PHE A 249 -24.81 8.39 -7.48
N PHE A 250 -25.92 7.76 -7.11
CA PHE A 250 -26.78 7.01 -8.04
C PHE A 250 -27.23 7.89 -9.21
N HIS A 251 -27.71 9.11 -8.95
CA HIS A 251 -28.17 10.03 -10.00
C HIS A 251 -27.03 10.50 -10.90
N ILE A 252 -25.84 10.77 -10.34
CA ILE A 252 -24.64 11.12 -11.11
C ILE A 252 -24.24 9.93 -11.98
N PHE A 253 -24.12 8.74 -11.41
CA PHE A 253 -23.79 7.50 -12.10
C PHE A 253 -24.72 7.24 -13.30
N ASP A 254 -26.03 7.32 -13.07
CA ASP A 254 -27.05 7.09 -14.12
C ASP A 254 -26.93 8.12 -15.24
N HIS A 255 -26.70 9.40 -14.89
CA HIS A 255 -26.49 10.47 -15.87
C HIS A 255 -25.23 10.22 -16.73
N LEU A 256 -24.10 9.99 -16.10
CA LEU A 256 -22.83 9.75 -16.81
C LEU A 256 -22.94 8.55 -17.74
N ARG A 257 -23.51 7.45 -17.26
CA ARG A 257 -23.67 6.24 -18.07
C ARG A 257 -24.57 6.43 -19.28
N ARG A 258 -25.70 7.12 -19.12
CA ARG A 258 -26.62 7.42 -20.24
C ARG A 258 -26.00 8.30 -21.30
N ASN A 259 -25.07 9.17 -20.90
CA ASN A 259 -24.38 10.09 -21.79
C ASN A 259 -23.06 9.53 -22.34
N GLY A 260 -22.80 8.22 -22.19
CA GLY A 260 -21.59 7.60 -22.72
C GLY A 260 -20.31 8.06 -22.02
N LYS A 261 -20.39 8.48 -20.75
CA LYS A 261 -19.23 8.87 -19.95
C LYS A 261 -18.68 7.70 -19.19
N GLN A 262 -17.34 7.61 -19.10
CA GLN A 262 -16.66 6.50 -18.44
C GLN A 262 -16.72 6.62 -16.91
N ILE A 263 -17.00 5.50 -16.23
CA ILE A 263 -16.98 5.42 -14.77
C ILE A 263 -16.04 4.30 -14.36
N ILE A 264 -15.11 4.59 -13.44
CA ILE A 264 -14.16 3.65 -12.87
C ILE A 264 -14.28 3.72 -11.35
N MET A 265 -14.37 2.57 -10.71
CA MET A 265 -14.55 2.49 -9.27
C MET A 265 -13.60 1.46 -8.67
N THR A 266 -13.11 1.72 -7.46
CA THR A 266 -12.37 0.71 -6.71
C THR A 266 -13.08 0.35 -5.41
N CYS A 267 -12.78 -0.85 -4.90
CA CYS A 267 -13.31 -1.34 -3.63
C CYS A 267 -12.33 -2.34 -2.99
N ASP A 268 -12.39 -2.49 -1.66
CA ASP A 268 -11.60 -3.49 -0.93
C ASP A 268 -12.19 -4.92 -1.06
N ARG A 269 -13.41 -5.04 -1.55
CA ARG A 269 -14.18 -6.30 -1.68
C ARG A 269 -15.16 -6.26 -2.84
N PRO A 270 -15.66 -7.43 -3.30
CA PRO A 270 -16.65 -7.45 -4.38
C PRO A 270 -17.97 -6.80 -3.96
N PRO A 271 -18.75 -6.23 -4.92
CA PRO A 271 -20.00 -5.51 -4.63
C PRO A 271 -21.02 -6.31 -3.82
N VAL A 272 -21.07 -7.63 -4.01
CA VAL A 272 -21.99 -8.53 -3.28
C VAL A 272 -21.73 -8.57 -1.77
N SER A 273 -20.54 -8.21 -1.34
CA SER A 273 -20.11 -8.23 0.06
C SER A 273 -20.21 -6.84 0.73
N LEU A 274 -20.71 -5.82 0.02
CA LEU A 274 -20.87 -4.46 0.54
C LEU A 274 -22.14 -4.35 1.40
N GLN A 275 -21.99 -4.49 2.71
CA GLN A 275 -23.06 -4.25 3.65
C GLN A 275 -23.34 -2.75 3.79
N GLY A 276 -24.60 -2.34 3.84
CA GLY A 276 -24.99 -0.93 3.94
C GLY A 276 -24.93 -0.15 2.63
N MET A 277 -24.66 -0.81 1.50
CA MET A 277 -24.82 -0.25 0.16
C MET A 277 -26.20 -0.59 -0.38
N GLU A 278 -26.88 0.39 -1.01
CA GLU A 278 -28.19 0.19 -1.61
C GLU A 278 -28.13 -0.81 -2.78
N GLU A 279 -29.07 -1.73 -2.84
CA GLU A 279 -29.10 -2.81 -3.83
C GLU A 279 -29.10 -2.28 -5.29
N ARG A 280 -29.76 -1.14 -5.52
CA ARG A 280 -29.73 -0.50 -6.84
C ARG A 280 -28.33 -0.07 -7.29
N LEU A 281 -27.45 0.39 -6.37
CA LEU A 281 -26.05 0.71 -6.67
C LEU A 281 -25.26 -0.57 -6.93
N ILE A 282 -25.42 -1.59 -6.09
CA ILE A 282 -24.80 -2.91 -6.29
C ILE A 282 -25.12 -3.47 -7.68
N THR A 283 -26.38 -3.36 -8.11
CA THR A 283 -26.82 -3.79 -9.44
C THR A 283 -26.12 -2.99 -10.55
N ARG A 284 -25.94 -1.67 -10.36
CA ARG A 284 -25.23 -0.80 -11.32
C ARG A 284 -23.75 -1.14 -11.40
N PHE A 285 -23.10 -1.38 -10.27
CA PHE A 285 -21.69 -1.77 -10.24
C PHE A 285 -21.42 -3.07 -11.00
N LYS A 286 -22.35 -4.03 -10.90
CA LYS A 286 -22.28 -5.31 -11.62
C LYS A 286 -22.63 -5.22 -13.11
N SER A 287 -23.18 -4.12 -13.58
CA SER A 287 -23.65 -4.01 -14.96
C SER A 287 -22.53 -3.80 -15.99
N GLY A 288 -21.32 -3.53 -15.55
CA GLY A 288 -20.11 -3.43 -16.38
C GLY A 288 -19.13 -4.56 -16.12
N LEU A 289 -17.85 -4.25 -16.24
CA LEU A 289 -16.79 -5.23 -15.97
C LEU A 289 -16.36 -5.15 -14.51
N MET A 290 -16.36 -6.31 -13.85
CA MET A 290 -15.75 -6.49 -12.54
C MET A 290 -14.38 -7.15 -12.70
N ALA A 291 -13.33 -6.48 -12.26
CA ALA A 291 -11.96 -6.94 -12.36
C ALA A 291 -11.35 -7.11 -10.96
N GLU A 292 -10.98 -8.33 -10.62
CA GLU A 292 -10.32 -8.62 -9.36
C GLU A 292 -8.83 -8.36 -9.44
N MET A 293 -8.28 -7.71 -8.42
CA MET A 293 -6.84 -7.62 -8.18
C MET A 293 -6.51 -8.49 -6.97
N GLU A 294 -5.83 -9.61 -7.25
CA GLU A 294 -5.40 -10.52 -6.21
C GLU A 294 -4.12 -10.04 -5.52
N LYS A 295 -3.74 -10.70 -4.42
CA LYS A 295 -2.45 -10.46 -3.79
C LYS A 295 -1.32 -10.83 -4.77
N PRO A 296 -0.24 -10.03 -4.82
CA PRO A 296 0.86 -10.30 -5.74
C PRO A 296 1.58 -11.61 -5.38
N GLU A 297 1.84 -12.44 -6.38
CA GLU A 297 2.69 -13.62 -6.25
C GLU A 297 4.15 -13.24 -5.94
N GLU A 298 4.98 -14.19 -5.51
CA GLU A 298 6.38 -13.95 -5.10
C GLU A 298 7.19 -13.28 -6.20
N SER A 299 7.03 -13.74 -7.43
CA SER A 299 7.72 -13.17 -8.60
C SER A 299 7.36 -11.70 -8.82
N LEU A 300 6.07 -11.36 -8.73
CA LEU A 300 5.61 -9.98 -8.84
C LEU A 300 6.12 -9.12 -7.68
N ARG A 301 6.08 -9.62 -6.44
CA ARG A 301 6.63 -8.90 -5.27
C ARG A 301 8.12 -8.59 -5.44
N ARG A 302 8.88 -9.56 -5.92
CA ARG A 302 10.31 -9.37 -6.23
C ARG A 302 10.52 -8.28 -7.26
N ASN A 303 9.79 -8.30 -8.37
CA ASN A 303 9.89 -7.31 -9.42
C ASN A 303 9.49 -5.90 -8.93
N ILE A 304 8.45 -5.80 -8.10
CA ILE A 304 8.04 -4.55 -7.45
C ILE A 304 9.16 -4.02 -6.56
N LEU A 305 9.75 -4.87 -5.71
CA LEU A 305 10.86 -4.49 -4.84
C LEU A 305 12.07 -3.99 -5.65
N HIS A 306 12.46 -4.69 -6.71
CA HIS A 306 13.53 -4.23 -7.59
C HIS A 306 13.21 -2.88 -8.25
N SER A 307 11.95 -2.66 -8.63
CA SER A 307 11.52 -1.38 -9.20
C SER A 307 11.62 -0.25 -8.17
N ILE A 308 11.18 -0.48 -6.92
CA ILE A 308 11.29 0.50 -5.82
C ILE A 308 12.76 0.80 -5.53
N VAL A 309 13.58 -0.23 -5.33
CA VAL A 309 15.01 -0.09 -5.04
C VAL A 309 15.73 0.70 -6.14
N LYS A 310 15.41 0.41 -7.41
CA LYS A 310 15.99 1.10 -8.56
C LYS A 310 15.52 2.54 -8.66
N HIS A 311 14.21 2.77 -8.48
CA HIS A 311 13.61 4.10 -8.56
C HIS A 311 14.13 5.03 -7.46
N ASP A 312 14.28 4.51 -6.25
CA ASP A 312 14.76 5.27 -5.10
C ASP A 312 16.31 5.35 -5.04
N GLY A 313 17.01 4.78 -6.02
CA GLY A 313 18.48 4.81 -6.09
C GLY A 313 19.16 4.06 -4.94
N LEU A 314 18.49 3.08 -4.35
CA LEU A 314 18.95 2.34 -3.18
C LEU A 314 19.90 1.20 -3.57
N ASN A 315 20.87 0.92 -2.70
CA ASN A 315 21.73 -0.25 -2.85
C ASN A 315 21.31 -1.33 -1.83
N ILE A 316 20.35 -2.17 -2.21
CA ILE A 316 19.87 -3.30 -1.42
C ILE A 316 20.30 -4.59 -2.12
N PRO A 317 21.06 -5.50 -1.47
CA PRO A 317 21.48 -6.76 -2.05
C PRO A 317 20.27 -7.63 -2.48
N ASP A 318 20.43 -8.37 -3.57
CA ASP A 318 19.36 -9.25 -4.11
C ASP A 318 18.89 -10.30 -3.09
N GLU A 319 19.81 -10.80 -2.22
CA GLU A 319 19.44 -11.73 -1.15
C GLU A 319 18.45 -11.14 -0.14
N VAL A 320 18.53 -9.82 0.11
CA VAL A 320 17.59 -9.10 0.98
C VAL A 320 16.27 -8.92 0.28
N VAL A 321 16.28 -8.56 -1.01
CA VAL A 321 15.07 -8.46 -1.84
C VAL A 321 14.35 -9.80 -1.89
N ASP A 322 15.09 -10.90 -2.10
CA ASP A 322 14.54 -12.25 -2.10
C ASP A 322 13.95 -12.63 -0.74
N TYR A 323 14.66 -12.29 0.34
CA TYR A 323 14.17 -12.54 1.69
C TYR A 323 12.84 -11.81 1.96
N ILE A 324 12.75 -10.52 1.61
CA ILE A 324 11.53 -9.72 1.79
C ILE A 324 10.40 -10.29 0.93
N SER A 325 10.67 -10.57 -0.35
CA SER A 325 9.64 -11.06 -1.28
C SER A 325 9.01 -12.39 -0.86
N ARG A 326 9.78 -13.28 -0.21
CA ARG A 326 9.30 -14.57 0.31
C ARG A 326 8.49 -14.44 1.59
N ASN A 327 8.90 -13.53 2.47
CA ASN A 327 8.35 -13.45 3.82
C ASN A 327 7.23 -12.41 3.98
N VAL A 328 7.05 -11.51 3.01
CA VAL A 328 6.04 -10.44 3.05
C VAL A 328 5.04 -10.67 1.92
N SER A 329 3.87 -11.18 2.25
CA SER A 329 2.87 -11.60 1.25
C SER A 329 1.59 -10.74 1.27
N ASN A 330 1.45 -9.81 2.22
CA ASN A 330 0.17 -9.16 2.49
C ASN A 330 -0.19 -8.05 1.49
N SER A 331 0.71 -7.11 1.23
CA SER A 331 0.42 -5.97 0.36
C SER A 331 1.68 -5.30 -0.19
N VAL A 332 1.53 -4.58 -1.30
CA VAL A 332 2.61 -3.75 -1.88
C VAL A 332 3.00 -2.62 -0.93
N ARG A 333 2.02 -1.99 -0.24
CA ARG A 333 2.30 -0.97 0.78
C ARG A 333 3.20 -1.47 1.89
N GLU A 334 3.04 -2.73 2.29
CA GLU A 334 3.89 -3.34 3.31
C GLU A 334 5.32 -3.52 2.79
N LEU A 335 5.49 -3.92 1.52
CA LEU A 335 6.80 -4.01 0.87
C LEU A 335 7.50 -2.64 0.83
N GLU A 336 6.82 -1.61 0.39
CA GLU A 336 7.31 -0.22 0.39
C GLU A 336 7.71 0.24 1.80
N GLY A 337 6.81 0.06 2.78
CA GLY A 337 7.08 0.43 4.16
C GLY A 337 8.26 -0.32 4.79
N ILE A 338 8.54 -1.55 4.35
CA ILE A 338 9.72 -2.31 4.79
C ILE A 338 10.99 -1.74 4.17
N VAL A 339 11.01 -1.48 2.87
CA VAL A 339 12.16 -0.88 2.19
C VAL A 339 12.51 0.47 2.82
N HIS A 340 11.53 1.35 3.01
CA HIS A 340 11.74 2.64 3.66
C HIS A 340 12.23 2.50 5.12
N SER A 341 11.76 1.47 5.83
CA SER A 341 12.23 1.20 7.20
C SER A 341 13.68 0.73 7.21
N LEU A 342 14.05 -0.21 6.34
CA LEU A 342 15.43 -0.68 6.22
C LEU A 342 16.37 0.48 5.92
N LEU A 343 15.96 1.36 5.01
CA LEU A 343 16.70 2.55 4.67
C LEU A 343 16.86 3.49 5.87
N ALA A 344 15.77 3.83 6.54
CA ALA A 344 15.80 4.70 7.71
C ALA A 344 16.73 4.14 8.81
N TYR A 345 16.61 2.84 9.10
CA TYR A 345 17.48 2.19 10.08
C TYR A 345 18.95 2.13 9.63
N SER A 346 19.23 1.85 8.34
CA SER A 346 20.59 1.87 7.77
C SER A 346 21.24 3.24 7.99
N VAL A 347 20.51 4.30 7.70
CA VAL A 347 20.97 5.69 7.89
C VAL A 347 21.22 6.01 9.36
N VAL A 348 20.27 5.69 10.25
CA VAL A 348 20.39 6.02 11.68
C VAL A 348 21.53 5.27 12.35
N TYR A 349 21.72 3.98 12.02
CA TYR A 349 22.74 3.14 12.67
C TYR A 349 24.08 3.13 11.92
N GLY A 350 24.18 3.78 10.76
CA GLY A 350 25.40 3.79 9.97
C GLY A 350 25.82 2.40 9.48
N LYS A 351 24.87 1.53 9.10
CA LYS A 351 25.12 0.14 8.70
C LYS A 351 24.61 -0.13 7.31
N ASP A 352 25.40 -0.87 6.54
CA ASP A 352 24.93 -1.40 5.26
C ASP A 352 23.75 -2.35 5.44
N ILE A 353 22.87 -2.39 4.45
CA ILE A 353 21.72 -3.28 4.44
C ILE A 353 22.20 -4.66 3.99
N ASP A 354 22.51 -5.54 4.95
CA ASP A 354 22.77 -6.96 4.72
C ASP A 354 21.59 -7.84 5.15
N LEU A 355 21.65 -9.12 4.85
CA LEU A 355 20.59 -10.08 5.17
C LEU A 355 20.35 -10.19 6.69
N ALA A 356 21.40 -10.20 7.48
CA ALA A 356 21.31 -10.31 8.94
C ALA A 356 20.64 -9.07 9.55
N PHE A 357 20.96 -7.89 9.00
CA PHE A 357 20.32 -6.63 9.39
C PHE A 357 18.84 -6.62 9.02
N ALA A 358 18.51 -7.02 7.77
CA ALA A 358 17.13 -7.13 7.32
C ALA A 358 16.31 -8.11 8.18
N GLN A 359 16.84 -9.28 8.46
CA GLN A 359 16.19 -10.28 9.33
C GLN A 359 15.88 -9.71 10.72
N ARG A 360 16.83 -9.02 11.33
CA ARG A 360 16.65 -8.42 12.66
C ARG A 360 15.58 -7.34 12.68
N ILE A 361 15.55 -6.45 11.68
CA ILE A 361 14.56 -5.37 11.59
C ILE A 361 13.16 -5.94 11.32
N LEU A 362 13.09 -6.97 10.51
CA LEU A 362 11.83 -7.58 10.08
C LEU A 362 11.26 -8.59 11.07
N ALA A 363 12.09 -9.15 11.99
CA ALA A 363 11.65 -10.13 13.00
C ALA A 363 10.45 -9.64 13.84
N GLY A 364 10.31 -8.32 14.06
CA GLY A 364 9.18 -7.75 14.79
C GLY A 364 7.99 -7.34 13.90
N ARG A 365 8.14 -7.28 12.59
CA ARG A 365 7.14 -6.77 11.63
C ARG A 365 6.58 -7.83 10.70
N ILE A 366 7.40 -8.79 10.31
CA ILE A 366 6.90 -9.95 9.58
C ILE A 366 6.03 -10.72 10.57
N LYS A 367 4.71 -10.63 10.42
CA LYS A 367 3.87 -11.74 10.82
C LYS A 367 4.35 -12.87 9.93
N VAL A 368 5.24 -13.72 10.46
CA VAL A 368 5.47 -15.02 9.85
C VAL A 368 4.08 -15.57 9.63
N GLU A 369 3.64 -15.61 8.37
CA GLU A 369 2.40 -16.34 8.06
C GLU A 369 2.65 -17.71 8.65
N LYS A 370 1.99 -17.96 9.79
CA LYS A 370 1.95 -19.31 10.30
C LYS A 370 1.47 -20.12 9.11
N LYS A 371 2.33 -20.93 8.50
CA LYS A 371 1.92 -21.88 7.48
C LYS A 371 0.58 -22.39 7.95
N ASN A 372 -0.47 -22.21 7.14
CA ASN A 372 -1.79 -22.71 7.51
C ASN A 372 -1.67 -24.22 7.57
N VAL A 373 -1.25 -24.69 8.74
CA VAL A 373 -1.03 -26.12 8.99
C VAL A 373 -2.41 -26.74 8.98
N THR A 374 -2.66 -27.62 8.03
CA THR A 374 -3.92 -28.36 7.98
C THR A 374 -3.93 -29.45 9.06
N ILE A 375 -5.12 -29.85 9.49
CA ILE A 375 -5.25 -30.90 10.49
C ILE A 375 -4.66 -32.23 10.01
N ASP A 376 -4.75 -32.51 8.70
CA ASP A 376 -4.16 -33.71 8.08
C ASP A 376 -2.64 -33.67 8.16
N GLN A 377 -2.00 -32.51 7.91
CA GLN A 377 -0.56 -32.36 8.10
C GLN A 377 -0.12 -32.53 9.55
N ILE A 378 -0.93 -32.06 10.52
CA ILE A 378 -0.66 -32.25 11.94
C ILE A 378 -0.70 -33.73 12.31
N ILE A 379 -1.72 -34.44 11.86
CA ILE A 379 -1.89 -35.87 12.13
C ILE A 379 -0.72 -36.66 11.53
N SER A 380 -0.42 -36.41 10.24
CA SER A 380 0.66 -37.10 9.53
C SER A 380 2.02 -36.86 10.20
N CYS A 381 2.36 -35.60 10.49
CA CYS A 381 3.60 -35.23 11.16
C CYS A 381 3.72 -35.86 12.57
N THR A 382 2.62 -35.86 13.34
CA THR A 382 2.60 -36.46 14.67
C THR A 382 2.76 -37.96 14.59
N CYS A 383 2.09 -38.65 13.67
CA CYS A 383 2.21 -40.07 13.42
C CYS A 383 3.62 -40.48 13.01
N GLU A 384 4.24 -39.72 12.10
CA GLU A 384 5.61 -39.94 11.67
C GLU A 384 6.61 -39.77 12.81
N HIS A 385 6.47 -38.71 13.60
CA HIS A 385 7.33 -38.46 14.75
C HIS A 385 7.33 -39.55 15.79
N PHE A 386 6.15 -40.06 16.13
CA PHE A 386 6.00 -41.15 17.13
C PHE A 386 6.06 -42.54 16.51
N LYS A 387 6.29 -42.66 15.19
CA LYS A 387 6.32 -43.94 14.43
C LYS A 387 5.05 -44.81 14.65
N VAL A 388 3.88 -44.15 14.62
CA VAL A 388 2.56 -44.75 14.73
C VAL A 388 1.83 -44.60 13.39
N ARG A 389 1.10 -45.66 12.96
CA ARG A 389 0.31 -45.55 11.72
C ARG A 389 -0.95 -44.71 11.93
N GLU A 390 -1.32 -43.92 10.96
CA GLU A 390 -2.52 -43.07 11.03
C GLU A 390 -3.80 -43.86 11.34
N GLU A 391 -3.94 -45.06 10.74
CA GLU A 391 -5.06 -45.96 10.96
C GLU A 391 -5.25 -46.31 12.43
N GLU A 392 -4.16 -46.45 13.21
CA GLU A 392 -4.20 -46.75 14.65
C GLU A 392 -4.66 -45.52 15.45
N VAL A 393 -4.33 -44.30 14.98
CA VAL A 393 -4.78 -43.06 15.61
C VAL A 393 -6.27 -42.87 15.41
N PHE A 394 -6.79 -43.16 14.23
CA PHE A 394 -8.23 -43.10 13.92
C PHE A 394 -9.00 -44.26 14.61
N GLY A 395 -8.35 -45.36 14.86
CA GLY A 395 -8.94 -46.56 15.44
C GLY A 395 -9.39 -46.39 16.91
N LYS A 396 -10.00 -47.46 17.46
CA LYS A 396 -10.48 -47.50 18.85
C LYS A 396 -9.40 -47.97 19.87
N SER A 397 -8.14 -48.05 19.46
CA SER A 397 -7.04 -48.50 20.30
C SER A 397 -6.89 -47.64 21.57
N ARG A 398 -6.68 -48.31 22.72
CA ARG A 398 -6.45 -47.68 24.04
C ARG A 398 -5.00 -47.81 24.50
N LYS A 399 -4.08 -48.31 23.65
CA LYS A 399 -2.65 -48.36 23.98
C LYS A 399 -2.14 -46.96 24.34
N ALA A 400 -1.39 -46.83 25.43
CA ALA A 400 -0.94 -45.55 25.95
C ALA A 400 -0.19 -44.70 24.91
N SER A 401 0.68 -45.32 24.09
CA SER A 401 1.40 -44.65 23.01
C SER A 401 0.47 -44.02 21.96
N ILE A 402 -0.54 -44.78 21.49
CA ILE A 402 -1.49 -44.34 20.51
C ILE A 402 -2.40 -43.21 21.05
N VAL A 403 -2.81 -43.35 22.33
CA VAL A 403 -3.62 -42.35 23.03
C VAL A 403 -2.83 -41.03 23.14
N THR A 404 -1.54 -41.08 23.47
CA THR A 404 -0.70 -39.89 23.57
C THR A 404 -0.57 -39.19 22.20
N VAL A 405 -0.32 -39.94 21.10
CA VAL A 405 -0.26 -39.39 19.74
C VAL A 405 -1.58 -38.73 19.35
N ARG A 406 -2.70 -39.38 19.61
CA ARG A 406 -4.04 -38.86 19.34
C ARG A 406 -4.31 -37.57 20.12
N GLN A 407 -4.00 -37.52 21.40
CA GLN A 407 -4.17 -36.35 22.23
C GLN A 407 -3.23 -35.21 21.81
N MET A 408 -1.98 -35.52 21.42
CA MET A 408 -1.02 -34.55 20.89
C MET A 408 -1.52 -33.93 19.57
N SER A 409 -2.05 -34.76 18.65
CA SER A 409 -2.66 -34.25 17.40
C SER A 409 -3.85 -33.35 17.70
N MET A 410 -4.71 -33.68 18.65
CA MET A 410 -5.83 -32.81 19.06
C MET A 410 -5.36 -31.47 19.66
N TYR A 411 -4.33 -31.52 20.51
CA TYR A 411 -3.73 -30.33 21.12
C TYR A 411 -3.11 -29.41 20.08
N LEU A 412 -2.29 -29.94 19.16
CA LEU A 412 -1.67 -29.20 18.08
C LEU A 412 -2.73 -28.63 17.10
N ALA A 413 -3.75 -29.40 16.77
CA ALA A 413 -4.84 -28.93 15.92
C ALA A 413 -5.61 -27.77 16.57
N HIS A 414 -5.87 -27.86 17.87
CA HIS A 414 -6.52 -26.76 18.61
C HIS A 414 -5.64 -25.50 18.68
N LYS A 415 -4.32 -25.67 18.85
CA LYS A 415 -3.36 -24.57 18.98
C LYS A 415 -3.07 -23.86 17.64
N HIS A 416 -3.02 -24.60 16.54
CA HIS A 416 -2.51 -24.11 15.25
C HIS A 416 -3.56 -24.00 14.13
N THR A 417 -4.80 -24.49 14.37
CA THR A 417 -5.90 -24.35 13.42
C THR A 417 -7.07 -23.55 14.02
N LYS A 418 -7.96 -23.04 13.15
CA LYS A 418 -9.20 -22.37 13.58
C LYS A 418 -10.37 -23.34 13.74
N LEU A 419 -10.11 -24.64 13.84
CA LEU A 419 -11.14 -25.67 13.93
C LEU A 419 -11.73 -25.74 15.36
N THR A 420 -13.04 -25.91 15.43
CA THR A 420 -13.71 -26.16 16.70
C THR A 420 -13.41 -27.59 17.19
N ALA A 421 -13.45 -27.82 18.50
CA ALA A 421 -13.19 -29.16 19.07
C ALA A 421 -14.07 -30.26 18.46
N GLY A 422 -15.33 -29.96 18.11
CA GLY A 422 -16.19 -30.90 17.41
C GLY A 422 -15.66 -31.28 16.02
N LYS A 423 -15.18 -30.31 15.24
CA LYS A 423 -14.55 -30.55 13.92
C LYS A 423 -13.24 -31.35 14.07
N ILE A 424 -12.38 -30.99 15.04
CA ILE A 424 -11.15 -31.73 15.33
C ILE A 424 -11.48 -33.21 15.64
N GLY A 425 -12.55 -33.48 16.42
CA GLY A 425 -12.97 -34.82 16.75
C GLY A 425 -13.33 -35.67 15.53
N ILE A 426 -14.00 -35.09 14.53
CA ILE A 426 -14.35 -35.75 13.26
C ILE A 426 -13.06 -36.23 12.55
N TYR A 427 -12.07 -35.36 12.43
CA TYR A 427 -10.80 -35.66 11.77
C TYR A 427 -9.94 -36.66 12.54
N VAL A 428 -10.02 -36.72 13.88
CA VAL A 428 -9.19 -37.63 14.72
C VAL A 428 -9.94 -38.91 15.09
N GLY A 429 -10.63 -39.49 14.11
CA GLY A 429 -11.31 -40.81 14.28
C GLY A 429 -12.71 -40.70 14.86
N ASN A 430 -13.47 -39.66 14.47
CA ASN A 430 -14.88 -39.45 14.84
C ASN A 430 -15.13 -39.47 16.37
N ARG A 431 -14.36 -38.64 17.09
CA ARG A 431 -14.45 -38.49 18.55
C ARG A 431 -15.42 -37.34 18.87
N ASP A 432 -16.09 -37.48 20.02
CA ASP A 432 -16.97 -36.44 20.53
C ASP A 432 -16.18 -35.21 21.04
N HIS A 433 -16.86 -34.09 21.12
CA HIS A 433 -16.31 -32.81 21.59
C HIS A 433 -15.70 -32.93 23.02
N ALA A 434 -16.34 -33.69 23.92
CA ALA A 434 -15.86 -33.84 25.29
C ALA A 434 -14.52 -34.61 25.33
N THR A 435 -14.38 -35.66 24.50
CA THR A 435 -13.14 -36.44 24.37
C THR A 435 -12.00 -35.55 23.85
N VAL A 436 -12.25 -34.69 22.91
CA VAL A 436 -11.23 -33.74 22.36
C VAL A 436 -10.79 -32.76 23.44
N LEU A 437 -11.72 -32.12 24.13
CA LEU A 437 -11.40 -31.17 25.20
C LEU A 437 -10.66 -31.86 26.38
N HIS A 438 -11.03 -33.09 26.72
CA HIS A 438 -10.31 -33.87 27.72
C HIS A 438 -8.88 -34.15 27.25
N GLY A 439 -8.69 -34.56 25.98
CA GLY A 439 -7.37 -34.84 25.42
C GLY A 439 -6.47 -33.59 25.44
N ILE A 440 -7.01 -32.42 25.06
CA ILE A 440 -6.30 -31.12 25.09
C ILE A 440 -5.86 -30.80 26.54
N LYS A 441 -6.78 -30.88 27.51
CA LYS A 441 -6.46 -30.61 28.93
C LYS A 441 -5.43 -31.59 29.50
N THR A 442 -5.49 -32.84 29.08
CA THR A 442 -4.54 -33.88 29.54
C THR A 442 -3.13 -33.56 29.06
N ILE A 443 -2.96 -33.18 27.78
CA ILE A 443 -1.65 -32.78 27.26
C ILE A 443 -1.17 -31.50 27.93
N ASP A 444 -2.00 -30.47 28.05
CA ASP A 444 -1.66 -29.23 28.73
C ASP A 444 -1.18 -29.42 30.16
N GLY A 445 -1.86 -30.30 30.89
CA GLY A 445 -1.45 -30.66 32.25
C GLY A 445 -0.12 -31.42 32.30
N ARG A 446 0.10 -32.38 31.38
CA ARG A 446 1.35 -33.15 31.30
C ARG A 446 2.54 -32.33 30.87
N LEU A 447 2.35 -31.36 29.95
CA LEU A 447 3.41 -30.44 29.49
C LEU A 447 4.01 -29.63 30.64
N LYS A 448 3.31 -29.42 31.74
CA LYS A 448 3.83 -28.69 32.91
C LYS A 448 4.84 -29.48 33.74
N VAL A 449 4.86 -30.80 33.59
CA VAL A 449 5.64 -31.74 34.49
C VAL A 449 6.57 -32.66 33.69
N ASP A 450 6.24 -32.94 32.41
CA ASP A 450 6.93 -33.95 31.59
C ASP A 450 7.84 -33.29 30.57
N LYS A 451 9.12 -33.16 30.87
CA LYS A 451 10.14 -32.57 30.00
C LYS A 451 10.32 -33.30 28.66
N ALA A 452 10.13 -34.60 28.62
CA ALA A 452 10.25 -35.37 27.39
C ALA A 452 9.09 -35.05 26.45
N LEU A 453 7.88 -34.88 27.00
CA LEU A 453 6.71 -34.47 26.22
C LEU A 453 6.84 -33.02 25.71
N GLN A 454 7.47 -32.11 26.47
CA GLN A 454 7.80 -30.75 26.02
C GLN A 454 8.75 -30.79 24.83
N GLN A 455 9.81 -31.58 24.89
CA GLN A 455 10.75 -31.73 23.80
C GLN A 455 10.08 -32.28 22.53
N HIS A 456 9.23 -33.30 22.66
CA HIS A 456 8.44 -33.79 21.52
C HIS A 456 7.51 -32.74 20.93
N LEU A 457 6.91 -31.89 21.74
CA LEU A 457 6.07 -30.79 21.28
C LEU A 457 6.90 -29.74 20.48
N GLU A 458 8.05 -29.33 21.01
CA GLU A 458 8.95 -28.39 20.36
C GLU A 458 9.45 -28.90 19.00
N GLU A 459 9.87 -30.19 18.95
CA GLU A 459 10.30 -30.82 17.69
C GLU A 459 9.16 -30.91 16.66
N LEU A 460 7.93 -31.19 17.10
CA LEU A 460 6.74 -31.23 16.24
C LEU A 460 6.36 -29.83 15.75
N GLU A 461 6.41 -28.84 16.62
CA GLU A 461 6.15 -27.45 16.23
C GLU A 461 7.21 -26.94 15.26
N GLU A 462 8.48 -27.27 15.46
CA GLU A 462 9.57 -26.92 14.54
C GLU A 462 9.37 -27.57 13.14
N LYS A 463 8.91 -28.82 13.08
CA LYS A 463 8.61 -29.51 11.83
C LYS A 463 7.38 -28.92 11.11
N LEU A 464 6.35 -28.55 11.84
CA LEU A 464 5.08 -28.06 11.30
C LEU A 464 5.16 -26.60 10.85
N ILE A 465 5.85 -25.76 11.61
CA ILE A 465 5.84 -24.30 11.44
C ILE A 465 7.19 -23.79 10.93
N GLY A 466 8.28 -24.55 11.10
CA GLY A 466 9.67 -24.12 10.92
C GLY A 466 10.23 -23.55 12.23
N LYS A 467 11.57 -23.48 12.37
CA LYS A 467 12.21 -22.91 13.56
C LYS A 467 11.60 -21.56 13.88
N ALA A 468 11.00 -21.42 15.07
CA ALA A 468 10.77 -20.12 15.66
C ALA A 468 12.17 -19.55 15.97
N LEU A 469 12.57 -18.53 15.21
CA LEU A 469 13.77 -17.72 15.45
C LEU A 469 13.57 -16.88 16.71
#